data_4f02d4673626955b9033ee59c8d640ef
#
_entry.id   4f02d4673626955b9033ee59c8d640ef
#
_cell.length_a   1.000
_cell.length_b   1.000
_cell.length_c   1.000
_cell.angle_alpha   90.00
_cell.angle_beta   90.00
_cell.angle_gamma   90.00
#
_symmetry.space_group_name_H-M   'P 1'
#
loop_
_entity.id
_entity.type
_entity.pdbx_description
1 polymer ?
#
loop_
_entity_poly.entity_id
_entity_poly.type
_entity_poly.pdbx_seq_one_letter_code
_entity_poly.pdbx_strand_id
1 'polypeptide(L)'
;LPLNGSKEIYIAGDIGPIPESGRADENEDDILEEYRTMAKAFLDSGIRVIWFETFSDFQRILPVARWIRSVSDAFVMASFSVNPFGFTKSGVSMKNLIKTAEASSVIDGIGFNCGVGPTHLRKLLQQQNFGNLIVSAAPNSGYADKFQNRSIYQENTDYFNLAMKEISA
;
A
#
# COMPACT_ATOMS: atom_id res chain seq x y z
N LEU A 1 8.85 15.10 18.69
CA LEU A 1 8.27 16.44 18.50
C LEU A 1 6.94 16.49 19.22
N PRO A 2 6.72 17.38 20.19
CA PRO A 2 5.41 17.54 20.77
C PRO A 2 4.51 18.21 19.75
N LEU A 3 3.54 17.45 19.21
CA LEU A 3 2.48 18.02 18.40
C LEU A 3 1.44 18.63 19.36
N ASN A 4 1.56 19.92 19.61
CA ASN A 4 0.57 20.70 20.35
C ASN A 4 -0.70 20.83 19.49
N GLY A 5 -1.65 19.97 19.73
CA GLY A 5 -2.99 20.01 19.16
C GLY A 5 -3.68 18.68 19.38
N SER A 6 -4.95 18.70 19.68
CA SER A 6 -5.82 17.54 19.98
C SER A 6 -6.10 16.63 18.76
N LYS A 7 -5.12 16.46 17.87
CA LYS A 7 -5.24 15.52 16.74
C LYS A 7 -4.65 14.18 17.14
N GLU A 8 -5.45 13.17 17.08
CA GLU A 8 -5.04 11.79 17.23
C GLU A 8 -4.09 11.42 16.10
N ILE A 9 -2.93 10.83 16.43
CA ILE A 9 -1.90 10.43 15.46
C ILE A 9 -1.75 8.92 15.56
N TYR A 10 -1.91 8.26 14.43
CA TYR A 10 -1.68 6.84 14.32
C TYR A 10 -0.29 6.59 13.71
N ILE A 11 0.47 5.68 14.34
CA ILE A 11 1.76 5.23 13.83
C ILE A 11 1.54 3.87 13.19
N ALA A 12 1.96 3.72 11.93
CA ALA A 12 1.90 2.46 11.21
C ALA A 12 3.28 1.79 11.15
N GLY A 13 3.31 0.48 11.31
CA GLY A 13 4.44 -0.37 10.96
C GLY A 13 4.37 -0.67 9.46
N ASP A 14 5.28 -0.10 8.70
CA ASP A 14 5.33 -0.23 7.25
C ASP A 14 6.20 -1.43 6.84
N ILE A 15 5.64 -2.29 5.98
CA ILE A 15 6.28 -3.52 5.47
C ILE A 15 6.23 -3.49 3.94
N GLY A 16 7.40 -3.33 3.33
CA GLY A 16 7.56 -3.44 1.88
C GLY A 16 7.75 -4.88 1.41
N PRO A 17 7.67 -5.14 0.08
CA PRO A 17 7.95 -6.46 -0.46
C PRO A 17 9.42 -6.83 -0.31
N ILE A 18 9.68 -8.04 0.22
CA ILE A 18 11.02 -8.62 0.27
C ILE A 18 11.44 -8.91 -1.17
N PRO A 19 12.59 -8.37 -1.63
CA PRO A 19 13.10 -8.64 -2.97
C PRO A 19 13.38 -10.13 -3.17
N GLU A 20 13.01 -10.66 -4.32
CA GLU A 20 13.46 -12.01 -4.70
C GLU A 20 14.97 -12.03 -4.79
N SER A 21 15.61 -12.90 -4.00
CA SER A 21 17.08 -13.01 -3.95
C SER A 21 17.64 -13.65 -5.23
N GLY A 22 16.80 -14.31 -6.00
CA GLY A 22 17.20 -15.12 -7.17
C GLY A 22 17.97 -16.39 -6.78
N ARG A 23 17.97 -16.77 -5.50
CA ARG A 23 18.59 -18.00 -5.02
C ARG A 23 17.66 -19.18 -5.30
N ALA A 24 18.22 -20.28 -5.78
CA ALA A 24 17.47 -21.49 -6.09
C ALA A 24 16.91 -22.22 -4.85
N ASP A 25 17.35 -21.83 -3.65
CA ASP A 25 16.99 -22.39 -2.35
C ASP A 25 16.05 -21.47 -1.55
N GLU A 26 15.54 -20.40 -2.16
CA GLU A 26 14.60 -19.48 -1.51
C GLU A 26 13.26 -20.19 -1.26
N ASN A 27 12.94 -20.40 0.03
CA ASN A 27 11.74 -21.09 0.44
C ASN A 27 10.64 -20.05 0.76
N GLU A 28 9.44 -20.23 0.22
CA GLU A 28 8.30 -19.33 0.47
C GLU A 28 7.91 -19.30 1.96
N ASP A 29 8.05 -20.39 2.69
CA ASP A 29 7.77 -20.44 4.13
C ASP A 29 8.75 -19.58 4.93
N ASP A 30 10.02 -19.52 4.54
CA ASP A 30 11.02 -18.66 5.18
C ASP A 30 10.72 -17.18 4.94
N ILE A 31 10.28 -16.82 3.73
CA ILE A 31 9.85 -15.45 3.39
C ILE A 31 8.63 -15.06 4.22
N LEU A 32 7.64 -15.94 4.33
CA LEU A 32 6.46 -15.69 5.16
C LEU A 32 6.80 -15.52 6.64
N GLU A 33 7.78 -16.26 7.15
CA GLU A 33 8.25 -16.15 8.53
C GLU A 33 9.01 -14.83 8.75
N GLU A 34 9.76 -14.35 7.76
CA GLU A 34 10.41 -13.05 7.80
C GLU A 34 9.36 -11.91 7.88
N TYR A 35 8.29 -11.96 7.09
CA TYR A 35 7.17 -11.03 7.20
C TYR A 35 6.48 -11.09 8.57
N ARG A 36 6.25 -12.29 9.13
CA ARG A 36 5.69 -12.46 10.48
C ARG A 36 6.59 -11.85 11.54
N THR A 37 7.91 -12.04 11.41
CA THR A 37 8.89 -11.47 12.32
C THR A 37 8.85 -9.96 12.34
N MET A 38 8.77 -9.31 11.15
CA MET A 38 8.62 -7.86 11.04
C MET A 38 7.31 -7.39 11.67
N ALA A 39 6.19 -8.02 11.33
CA ALA A 39 4.89 -7.65 11.88
C ALA A 39 4.85 -7.84 13.41
N LYS A 40 5.45 -8.94 13.91
CA LYS A 40 5.56 -9.19 15.36
C LYS A 40 6.35 -8.10 16.08
N ALA A 41 7.47 -7.66 15.52
CA ALA A 41 8.28 -6.60 16.12
C ALA A 41 7.49 -5.28 16.26
N PHE A 42 6.67 -4.93 15.27
CA PHE A 42 5.77 -3.78 15.36
C PHE A 42 4.69 -3.97 16.44
N LEU A 43 4.03 -5.12 16.46
CA LEU A 43 3.00 -5.42 17.46
C LEU A 43 3.54 -5.42 18.89
N ASP A 44 4.72 -6.00 19.11
CA ASP A 44 5.41 -6.01 20.41
C ASP A 44 5.81 -4.60 20.86
N SER A 45 6.08 -3.70 19.91
CA SER A 45 6.36 -2.27 20.15
C SER A 45 5.10 -1.43 20.42
N GLY A 46 3.92 -2.05 20.44
CA GLY A 46 2.65 -1.36 20.69
C GLY A 46 2.02 -0.73 19.45
N ILE A 47 2.58 -0.92 18.26
CA ILE A 47 1.97 -0.46 17.00
C ILE A 47 0.73 -1.31 16.69
N ARG A 48 -0.36 -0.64 16.29
CA ARG A 48 -1.67 -1.27 16.02
C ARG A 48 -2.18 -1.02 14.60
N VAL A 49 -1.34 -0.49 13.73
CA VAL A 49 -1.59 -0.37 12.29
C VAL A 49 -0.42 -1.04 11.57
N ILE A 50 -0.70 -2.08 10.82
CA ILE A 50 0.30 -2.76 9.98
C ILE A 50 -0.04 -2.44 8.52
N TRP A 51 0.92 -1.88 7.80
CA TRP A 51 0.76 -1.43 6.43
C TRP A 51 1.68 -2.20 5.50
N PHE A 52 1.13 -3.02 4.63
CA PHE A 52 1.85 -3.66 3.54
C PHE A 52 1.86 -2.70 2.35
N GLU A 53 3.02 -2.10 2.04
CA GLU A 53 3.13 -1.04 1.04
C GLU A 53 3.84 -1.50 -0.24
N THR A 54 3.32 -1.06 -1.39
CA THR A 54 3.93 -1.26 -2.73
C THR A 54 4.00 -2.73 -3.18
N PHE A 55 3.05 -3.55 -2.75
CA PHE A 55 2.94 -4.92 -3.23
C PHE A 55 2.33 -5.00 -4.64
N SER A 56 2.43 -6.18 -5.27
CA SER A 56 1.87 -6.45 -6.59
C SER A 56 0.66 -7.37 -6.56
N ASP A 57 0.49 -8.13 -5.47
CA ASP A 57 -0.62 -9.05 -5.26
C ASP A 57 -0.76 -9.40 -3.77
N PHE A 58 -1.73 -10.25 -3.46
CA PHE A 58 -2.02 -10.65 -2.08
C PHE A 58 -1.35 -11.97 -1.65
N GLN A 59 -0.55 -12.60 -2.50
CA GLN A 59 -0.02 -13.94 -2.25
C GLN A 59 0.67 -14.04 -0.88
N ARG A 60 1.55 -13.10 -0.57
CA ARG A 60 2.31 -13.07 0.70
C ARG A 60 1.60 -12.29 1.80
N ILE A 61 0.76 -11.32 1.43
CA ILE A 61 0.03 -10.50 2.40
C ILE A 61 -1.00 -11.32 3.17
N LEU A 62 -1.85 -12.09 2.48
CA LEU A 62 -2.97 -12.78 3.13
C LEU A 62 -2.56 -13.81 4.19
N PRO A 63 -1.54 -14.66 3.99
CA PRO A 63 -1.08 -15.56 5.03
C PRO A 63 -0.60 -14.82 6.28
N VAL A 64 0.13 -13.71 6.10
CA VAL A 64 0.64 -12.90 7.21
C VAL A 64 -0.50 -12.12 7.89
N ALA A 65 -1.43 -11.56 7.12
CA ALA A 65 -2.61 -10.86 7.66
C ALA A 65 -3.50 -11.80 8.50
N ARG A 66 -3.70 -13.05 8.05
CA ARG A 66 -4.41 -14.06 8.86
C ARG A 66 -3.68 -14.35 10.18
N TRP A 67 -2.36 -14.47 10.12
CA TRP A 67 -1.57 -14.65 11.33
C TRP A 67 -1.69 -13.42 12.26
N ILE A 68 -1.54 -12.19 11.75
CA ILE A 68 -1.75 -10.96 12.54
C ILE A 68 -3.10 -10.99 13.23
N ARG A 69 -4.16 -11.34 12.50
CA ARG A 69 -5.53 -11.40 13.03
C ARG A 69 -5.71 -12.48 14.11
N SER A 70 -4.91 -13.54 14.06
CA SER A 70 -4.96 -14.60 15.11
C SER A 70 -4.30 -14.19 16.42
N VAL A 71 -3.42 -13.19 16.42
CA VAL A 71 -2.63 -12.77 17.57
C VAL A 71 -2.92 -11.34 18.05
N SER A 72 -3.66 -10.56 17.26
CA SER A 72 -3.97 -9.15 17.57
C SER A 72 -5.23 -8.65 16.87
N ASP A 73 -5.73 -7.51 17.32
CA ASP A 73 -6.79 -6.71 16.69
C ASP A 73 -6.25 -5.55 15.83
N ALA A 74 -4.96 -5.59 15.49
CA ALA A 74 -4.32 -4.53 14.72
C ALA A 74 -5.01 -4.31 13.37
N PHE A 75 -5.16 -3.05 12.98
CA PHE A 75 -5.65 -2.65 11.66
C PHE A 75 -4.65 -3.06 10.58
N VAL A 76 -5.12 -3.72 9.53
CA VAL A 76 -4.27 -4.19 8.42
C VAL A 76 -4.63 -3.46 7.13
N MET A 77 -3.68 -2.69 6.62
CA MET A 77 -3.73 -1.99 5.34
C MET A 77 -2.86 -2.72 4.31
N ALA A 78 -3.39 -2.93 3.10
CA ALA A 78 -2.60 -3.42 1.97
C ALA A 78 -2.62 -2.40 0.83
N SER A 79 -1.44 -1.98 0.36
CA SER A 79 -1.28 -0.95 -0.66
C SER A 79 -0.47 -1.46 -1.86
N PHE A 80 -0.94 -1.12 -3.05
CA PHE A 80 -0.46 -1.67 -4.31
C PHE A 80 -0.02 -0.58 -5.27
N SER A 81 1.06 -0.85 -6.00
CA SER A 81 1.47 -0.01 -7.13
C SER A 81 0.80 -0.48 -8.41
N VAL A 82 0.15 0.44 -9.12
CA VAL A 82 -0.55 0.16 -10.38
C VAL A 82 -0.06 1.06 -11.52
N ASN A 83 -0.11 0.53 -12.73
CA ASN A 83 0.16 1.29 -13.95
C ASN A 83 -1.05 2.17 -14.34
N PRO A 84 -0.94 3.04 -15.39
CA PRO A 84 -2.06 3.89 -15.83
C PRO A 84 -3.32 3.17 -16.27
N PHE A 85 -3.25 1.85 -16.51
CA PHE A 85 -4.41 1.02 -16.88
C PHE A 85 -5.02 0.31 -15.65
N GLY A 86 -4.51 0.55 -14.45
CA GLY A 86 -5.02 -0.05 -13.21
C GLY A 86 -4.58 -1.49 -12.96
N PHE A 87 -3.42 -1.90 -13.49
CA PHE A 87 -2.84 -3.22 -13.27
C PHE A 87 -1.53 -3.13 -12.50
N THR A 88 -1.30 -4.06 -11.59
CA THR A 88 -0.01 -4.22 -10.88
C THR A 88 1.06 -4.84 -11.79
N LYS A 89 2.30 -4.90 -11.29
CA LYS A 89 3.40 -5.58 -11.99
C LYS A 89 3.12 -7.08 -12.21
N SER A 90 2.40 -7.74 -11.28
CA SER A 90 1.94 -9.14 -11.43
C SER A 90 0.72 -9.30 -12.35
N GLY A 91 0.23 -8.22 -12.98
CA GLY A 91 -0.92 -8.26 -13.90
C GLY A 91 -2.28 -8.32 -13.18
N VAL A 92 -2.35 -8.10 -11.89
CA VAL A 92 -3.61 -8.10 -11.13
C VAL A 92 -4.28 -6.74 -11.26
N SER A 93 -5.58 -6.71 -11.62
CA SER A 93 -6.34 -5.46 -11.73
C SER A 93 -6.75 -4.91 -10.37
N MET A 94 -6.90 -3.57 -10.26
CA MET A 94 -7.43 -2.90 -9.07
C MET A 94 -8.75 -3.53 -8.61
N LYS A 95 -9.65 -3.79 -9.54
CA LYS A 95 -10.95 -4.44 -9.24
C LYS A 95 -10.78 -5.79 -8.55
N ASN A 96 -9.83 -6.61 -8.99
CA ASN A 96 -9.57 -7.91 -8.39
C ASN A 96 -8.90 -7.77 -7.01
N LEU A 97 -7.99 -6.80 -6.84
CA LEU A 97 -7.38 -6.51 -5.55
C LEU A 97 -8.45 -6.10 -4.52
N ILE A 98 -9.36 -5.18 -4.89
CA ILE A 98 -10.46 -4.75 -4.01
C ILE A 98 -11.35 -5.93 -3.62
N LYS A 99 -11.79 -6.73 -4.59
CA LYS A 99 -12.60 -7.94 -4.32
C LYS A 99 -11.90 -8.93 -3.40
N THR A 100 -10.59 -9.13 -3.58
CA THR A 100 -9.80 -10.02 -2.72
C THR A 100 -9.71 -9.48 -1.30
N ALA A 101 -9.50 -8.17 -1.12
CA ALA A 101 -9.47 -7.54 0.18
C ALA A 101 -10.83 -7.71 0.90
N GLU A 102 -11.94 -7.38 0.24
CA GLU A 102 -13.30 -7.52 0.80
C GLU A 102 -13.61 -8.96 1.20
N ALA A 103 -13.27 -9.92 0.34
CA ALA A 103 -13.55 -11.33 0.59
C ALA A 103 -12.67 -11.94 1.68
N SER A 104 -11.53 -11.35 1.99
CA SER A 104 -10.54 -11.93 2.91
C SER A 104 -10.94 -11.86 4.38
N SER A 105 -11.76 -10.88 4.76
CA SER A 105 -12.15 -10.55 6.16
C SER A 105 -10.97 -10.29 7.12
N VAL A 106 -9.75 -10.18 6.60
CA VAL A 106 -8.53 -9.91 7.38
C VAL A 106 -7.81 -8.62 6.97
N ILE A 107 -8.31 -7.96 5.93
CA ILE A 107 -7.83 -6.67 5.43
C ILE A 107 -8.88 -5.62 5.77
N ASP A 108 -8.50 -4.57 6.48
CA ASP A 108 -9.39 -3.48 6.91
C ASP A 108 -9.36 -2.31 5.92
N GLY A 109 -8.26 -2.15 5.21
CA GLY A 109 -8.11 -1.10 4.22
C GLY A 109 -7.27 -1.49 3.02
N ILE A 110 -7.54 -0.82 1.90
CA ILE A 110 -6.78 -0.98 0.67
C ILE A 110 -6.23 0.35 0.20
N GLY A 111 -4.99 0.36 -0.28
CA GLY A 111 -4.32 1.54 -0.79
C GLY A 111 -3.80 1.38 -2.19
N PHE A 112 -3.55 2.53 -2.84
CA PHE A 112 -2.83 2.59 -4.10
C PHE A 112 -1.77 3.67 -4.01
N ASN A 113 -0.52 3.26 -4.16
CA ASN A 113 0.64 4.14 -4.04
C ASN A 113 1.58 3.98 -5.22
N CYS A 114 2.42 4.97 -5.47
CA CYS A 114 3.39 4.96 -6.55
C CYS A 114 2.74 4.74 -7.94
N GLY A 115 3.52 4.27 -8.91
CA GLY A 115 3.08 3.86 -10.25
C GLY A 115 2.52 4.96 -11.15
N VAL A 116 1.64 5.80 -10.62
CA VAL A 116 0.96 6.87 -11.36
C VAL A 116 0.93 8.19 -10.59
N GLY A 117 0.77 9.29 -11.32
CA GLY A 117 0.53 10.61 -10.72
C GLY A 117 -0.93 10.79 -10.26
N PRO A 118 -1.22 11.90 -9.52
CA PRO A 118 -2.49 12.07 -8.81
C PRO A 118 -3.71 12.10 -9.73
N THR A 119 -3.64 12.75 -10.88
CA THR A 119 -4.78 12.80 -11.82
C THR A 119 -5.14 11.42 -12.39
N HIS A 120 -4.13 10.57 -12.67
CA HIS A 120 -4.38 9.21 -13.14
C HIS A 120 -4.94 8.35 -12.01
N LEU A 121 -4.36 8.43 -10.82
CA LEU A 121 -4.87 7.68 -9.67
C LEU A 121 -6.31 8.04 -9.38
N ARG A 122 -6.66 9.34 -9.36
CA ARG A 122 -8.04 9.79 -9.18
C ARG A 122 -9.00 9.12 -10.16
N LYS A 123 -8.68 9.15 -11.48
CA LYS A 123 -9.53 8.55 -12.51
C LYS A 123 -9.72 7.05 -12.30
N LEU A 124 -8.67 6.35 -11.87
CA LEU A 124 -8.74 4.92 -11.58
C LEU A 124 -9.63 4.66 -10.35
N LEU A 125 -9.46 5.42 -9.27
CA LEU A 125 -10.23 5.27 -8.04
C LEU A 125 -11.73 5.55 -8.27
N GLN A 126 -12.08 6.56 -9.03
CA GLN A 126 -13.48 6.92 -9.35
C GLN A 126 -14.25 5.81 -10.09
N GLN A 127 -13.55 4.88 -10.70
CA GLN A 127 -14.15 3.73 -11.41
C GLN A 127 -14.35 2.49 -10.52
N GLN A 128 -13.94 2.57 -9.24
CA GLN A 128 -13.99 1.44 -8.32
C GLN A 128 -15.11 1.59 -7.29
N ASN A 129 -15.54 0.45 -6.78
CA ASN A 129 -16.38 0.35 -5.59
C ASN A 129 -15.56 -0.34 -4.50
N PHE A 130 -15.37 0.31 -3.38
CA PHE A 130 -14.53 -0.14 -2.27
C PHE A 130 -15.32 -0.78 -1.13
N GLY A 131 -16.64 -0.84 -1.23
CA GLY A 131 -17.49 -1.38 -0.15
C GLY A 131 -17.24 -0.66 1.17
N ASN A 132 -16.89 -1.43 2.20
CA ASN A 132 -16.59 -0.91 3.54
C ASN A 132 -15.08 -0.74 3.82
N LEU A 133 -14.23 -0.95 2.83
CA LEU A 133 -12.78 -0.82 3.03
C LEU A 133 -12.39 0.65 3.23
N ILE A 134 -11.48 0.90 4.15
CA ILE A 134 -10.80 2.20 4.23
C ILE A 134 -9.84 2.32 3.04
N VAL A 135 -9.86 3.49 2.38
CA VAL A 135 -9.07 3.70 1.15
C VAL A 135 -7.93 4.67 1.41
N SER A 136 -6.73 4.30 0.96
CA SER A 136 -5.57 5.16 0.92
C SER A 136 -5.14 5.47 -0.51
N ALA A 137 -4.72 6.70 -0.76
CA ALA A 137 -4.20 7.16 -2.04
C ALA A 137 -2.90 7.94 -1.84
N ALA A 138 -1.80 7.39 -2.35
CA ALA A 138 -0.46 7.99 -2.25
C ALA A 138 0.24 8.00 -3.62
N PRO A 139 -0.24 8.81 -4.58
CA PRO A 139 0.35 8.87 -5.92
C PRO A 139 1.75 9.46 -5.90
N ASN A 140 2.52 9.20 -6.96
CA ASN A 140 3.75 9.95 -7.23
C ASN A 140 3.43 11.44 -7.43
N SER A 141 4.40 12.33 -7.17
CA SER A 141 4.27 13.77 -7.42
C SER A 141 4.05 14.13 -8.90
N GLY A 142 4.26 13.20 -9.79
CA GLY A 142 4.11 13.29 -11.24
C GLY A 142 4.91 12.20 -11.94
N TYR A 143 5.11 12.37 -13.25
CA TYR A 143 5.97 11.50 -14.02
C TYR A 143 7.37 12.10 -14.12
N ALA A 144 8.39 11.23 -14.03
CA ALA A 144 9.76 11.67 -14.21
C ALA A 144 10.05 11.93 -15.70
N ASP A 145 10.55 13.11 -16.00
CA ASP A 145 11.19 13.40 -17.29
C ASP A 145 12.61 12.84 -17.29
N LYS A 146 12.99 12.20 -18.39
CA LYS A 146 14.37 11.75 -18.58
C LYS A 146 15.19 12.84 -19.25
N PHE A 147 16.13 13.39 -18.52
CA PHE A 147 17.12 14.33 -19.05
C PHE A 147 18.53 13.83 -18.75
N GLN A 148 19.33 13.61 -19.78
CA GLN A 148 20.74 13.14 -19.68
C GLN A 148 20.94 11.95 -18.73
N ASN A 149 20.16 10.88 -18.88
CA ASN A 149 20.16 9.70 -18.01
C ASN A 149 19.76 9.95 -16.53
N ARG A 150 19.18 11.11 -16.20
CA ARG A 150 18.63 11.40 -14.89
C ARG A 150 17.12 11.48 -14.98
N SER A 151 16.43 10.97 -13.95
CA SER A 151 15.00 11.19 -13.78
C SER A 151 14.79 12.50 -13.03
N ILE A 152 14.07 13.44 -13.62
CA ILE A 152 13.75 14.73 -13.03
C ILE A 152 12.23 14.76 -12.83
N TYR A 153 11.78 15.00 -11.61
CA TYR A 153 10.38 15.26 -11.31
C TYR A 153 10.13 16.76 -11.33
N GLN A 154 9.14 17.19 -12.10
CA GLN A 154 8.74 18.59 -12.09
C GLN A 154 7.98 18.87 -10.79
N GLU A 155 8.46 19.82 -10.01
CA GLU A 155 7.75 20.30 -8.83
C GLU A 155 6.54 21.15 -9.26
N ASN A 156 5.34 20.66 -8.98
CA ASN A 156 4.11 21.43 -9.14
C ASN A 156 3.20 21.15 -7.93
N THR A 157 3.51 21.84 -6.85
CA THR A 157 2.81 21.70 -5.57
C THR A 157 1.33 22.07 -5.68
N ASP A 158 0.98 23.09 -6.46
CA ASP A 158 -0.40 23.53 -6.64
C ASP A 158 -1.24 22.49 -7.38
N TYR A 159 -0.67 21.92 -8.45
CA TYR A 159 -1.31 20.82 -9.18
C TYR A 159 -1.52 19.61 -8.27
N PHE A 160 -0.48 19.22 -7.52
CA PHE A 160 -0.56 18.07 -6.62
C PHE A 160 -1.63 18.29 -5.54
N ASN A 161 -1.61 19.45 -4.87
CA ASN A 161 -2.58 19.80 -3.84
C ASN A 161 -4.02 19.83 -4.37
N LEU A 162 -4.24 20.38 -5.57
CA LEU A 162 -5.56 20.40 -6.19
C LEU A 162 -6.05 18.98 -6.46
N ALA A 163 -5.23 18.16 -7.08
CA ALA A 163 -5.60 16.79 -7.42
C ALA A 163 -5.84 15.92 -6.17
N MET A 164 -5.06 16.11 -5.10
CA MET A 164 -5.28 15.39 -3.83
C MET A 164 -6.57 15.82 -3.13
N LYS A 165 -6.94 17.11 -3.18
CA LYS A 165 -8.25 17.58 -2.69
C LYS A 165 -9.41 16.91 -3.44
N GLU A 166 -9.27 16.73 -4.75
CA GLU A 166 -10.29 16.05 -5.57
C GLU A 166 -10.34 14.51 -5.32
N ILE A 167 -9.26 13.90 -4.86
CA ILE A 167 -9.25 12.48 -4.45
C ILE A 167 -9.98 12.31 -3.11
N SER A 168 -9.84 13.28 -2.20
CA SER A 168 -10.38 13.22 -0.83
C SER A 168 -11.85 13.69 -0.72
N ALA A 169 -12.43 14.22 -1.79
CA ALA A 169 -13.82 14.69 -1.85
C ALA A 169 -14.79 13.57 -2.19
#